data_ec5841970979e5b5bb0ac69772715e6a
#
_entry.id   ec5841970979e5b5bb0ac69772715e6a
#
_cell.length_a   1.000
_cell.length_b   1.000
_cell.length_c   1.000
_cell.angle_alpha   90.00
_cell.angle_beta   90.00
_cell.angle_gamma   90.00
#
_symmetry.space_group_name_H-M   'P 1'
#
loop_
_entity.id
_entity.type
_entity.pdbx_description
1 polymer ?
#
loop_
_entity_poly.entity_id
_entity_poly.type
_entity_poly.pdbx_seq_one_letter_code
_entity_poly.pdbx_strand_id
1 'polypeptide(L)'
;MLDSWIASLTEANLISILLLLVVLFSVLQGWVRGFSRAAGGLFGLLGTGLLTAAALVIAVPAALYFSPAVQAWAASVVLPDSRLSGWQQLYYTAVSVLEGSTLVRFCLLLLIGYSLIRPLLGLLFLFLPFRLSGRKERPRDRKITQISRLSGAAVGFAVGLVRGLLLVFVLYLGVGLNPDSSFSRYVESSPIYSQSAAAVFEPIAGENVRSRLPVLTKAVAAEMNDILRRKYEVIDHDISPDIEEAAADIAGQASDPEEKARLLYDWIGSRIVYDYAKADHYEQNGIWHEQTPLDTFGTRLGVCIDYARLYAVMGRSQGLQVRVVTGRGYDGQGGYGAHAWNEVYIPAREAWIPLDSTWASSGDWFNTTDFGETHIKEDVL
;
A
#
# COMPACT_ATOMS: atom_id res chain seq x y z
N MET A 1 33.72 -22.84 29.93
CA MET A 1 32.87 -23.61 28.99
C MET A 1 31.41 -23.18 28.98
N LEU A 2 30.71 -23.08 30.14
CA LEU A 2 29.33 -22.52 30.16
C LEU A 2 29.26 -21.06 29.70
N ASP A 3 30.20 -20.22 30.13
CA ASP A 3 30.24 -18.80 29.76
C ASP A 3 30.53 -18.58 28.27
N SER A 4 31.31 -19.47 27.62
CA SER A 4 31.51 -19.41 26.16
C SER A 4 30.27 -19.84 25.37
N TRP A 5 29.48 -20.77 25.91
CA TRP A 5 28.19 -21.15 25.32
C TRP A 5 27.12 -20.07 25.50
N ILE A 6 27.10 -19.41 26.65
CA ILE A 6 26.19 -18.28 26.91
C ILE A 6 26.55 -17.07 26.02
N ALA A 7 27.84 -16.77 25.85
CA ALA A 7 28.29 -15.71 24.95
C ALA A 7 27.95 -16.01 23.47
N SER A 8 28.07 -17.25 23.02
CA SER A 8 27.66 -17.65 21.66
C SER A 8 26.15 -17.65 21.46
N LEU A 9 25.34 -17.80 22.52
CA LEU A 9 23.89 -17.66 22.46
C LEU A 9 23.42 -16.19 22.46
N THR A 10 24.17 -15.30 23.09
CA THR A 10 23.91 -13.86 23.07
C THR A 10 24.28 -13.21 21.74
N GLU A 11 25.23 -13.80 20.99
CA GLU A 11 25.56 -13.41 19.61
C GLU A 11 24.68 -14.11 18.56
N ALA A 12 23.83 -15.06 18.98
CA ALA A 12 22.99 -15.80 18.04
C ALA A 12 21.86 -14.95 17.52
N ASN A 13 21.92 -14.65 16.23
CA ASN A 13 20.84 -13.93 15.53
C ASN A 13 19.51 -14.72 15.64
N LEU A 14 18.45 -14.04 16.13
CA LEU A 14 17.13 -14.65 16.34
C LEU A 14 16.55 -15.29 15.06
N ILE A 15 16.88 -14.77 13.87
CA ILE A 15 16.46 -15.36 12.59
C ILE A 15 17.09 -16.74 12.41
N SER A 16 18.39 -16.87 12.72
CA SER A 16 19.07 -18.17 12.66
C SER A 16 18.45 -19.17 13.62
N ILE A 17 18.15 -18.75 14.84
CA ILE A 17 17.47 -19.59 15.84
C ILE A 17 16.10 -20.03 15.34
N LEU A 18 15.29 -19.09 14.80
CA LEU A 18 13.96 -19.39 14.28
C LEU A 18 14.01 -20.41 13.14
N LEU A 19 14.93 -20.24 12.20
CA LEU A 19 15.11 -21.18 11.08
C LEU A 19 15.50 -22.58 11.57
N LEU A 20 16.42 -22.67 12.53
CA LEU A 20 16.78 -23.94 13.14
C LEU A 20 15.62 -24.61 13.89
N LEU A 21 14.84 -23.81 14.64
CA LEU A 21 13.64 -24.28 15.34
C LEU A 21 12.59 -24.85 14.39
N VAL A 22 12.37 -24.21 13.24
CA VAL A 22 11.43 -24.69 12.20
C VAL A 22 11.86 -26.06 11.69
N VAL A 23 13.16 -26.26 11.43
CA VAL A 23 13.69 -27.55 11.00
C VAL A 23 13.60 -28.58 12.11
N LEU A 24 14.05 -28.24 13.30
CA LEU A 24 14.03 -29.14 14.47
C LEU A 24 12.62 -29.61 14.81
N PHE A 25 11.67 -28.67 14.85
CA PHE A 25 10.25 -28.97 15.09
C PHE A 25 9.67 -29.90 14.01
N SER A 26 10.05 -29.68 12.76
CA SER A 26 9.61 -30.54 11.65
C SER A 26 10.20 -31.95 11.74
N VAL A 27 11.45 -32.10 12.18
CA VAL A 27 12.10 -33.39 12.47
C VAL A 27 11.38 -34.12 13.60
N LEU A 28 11.14 -33.44 14.72
CA LEU A 28 10.41 -34.01 15.87
C LEU A 28 8.98 -34.43 15.48
N GLN A 29 8.29 -33.60 14.66
CA GLN A 29 6.98 -33.93 14.14
C GLN A 29 7.01 -35.19 13.26
N GLY A 30 8.04 -35.34 12.42
CA GLY A 30 8.23 -36.51 11.58
C GLY A 30 8.54 -37.76 12.41
N TRP A 31 9.38 -37.64 13.44
CA TRP A 31 9.70 -38.72 14.39
C TRP A 31 8.44 -39.23 15.11
N VAL A 32 7.63 -38.33 15.64
CA VAL A 32 6.39 -38.69 16.36
C VAL A 32 5.36 -39.33 15.44
N ARG A 33 5.22 -38.81 14.22
CA ARG A 33 4.19 -39.26 13.24
C ARG A 33 4.56 -40.54 12.52
N GLY A 34 5.88 -40.87 12.43
CA GLY A 34 6.41 -41.97 11.64
C GLY A 34 6.36 -41.74 10.13
N PHE A 35 7.01 -42.61 9.37
CA PHE A 35 7.22 -42.46 7.92
C PHE A 35 5.97 -42.22 7.11
N SER A 36 4.96 -43.09 7.22
CA SER A 36 3.76 -43.01 6.35
C SER A 36 3.00 -41.71 6.49
N ARG A 37 2.85 -41.18 7.73
CA ARG A 37 2.17 -39.89 7.96
C ARG A 37 3.03 -38.67 7.59
N ALA A 38 4.34 -38.76 7.81
CA ALA A 38 5.30 -37.73 7.44
C ALA A 38 5.40 -37.62 5.92
N ALA A 39 5.53 -38.72 5.19
CA ALA A 39 5.53 -38.77 3.74
C ALA A 39 4.20 -38.25 3.14
N GLY A 40 3.05 -38.66 3.70
CA GLY A 40 1.76 -38.11 3.29
C GLY A 40 1.68 -36.57 3.46
N GLY A 41 2.27 -36.04 4.53
CA GLY A 41 2.38 -34.59 4.74
C GLY A 41 3.26 -33.88 3.70
N LEU A 42 4.39 -34.48 3.32
CA LEU A 42 5.28 -33.94 2.27
C LEU A 42 4.59 -33.92 0.92
N PHE A 43 3.95 -35.04 0.52
CA PHE A 43 3.17 -35.09 -0.72
C PHE A 43 1.99 -34.12 -0.72
N GLY A 44 1.34 -33.94 0.42
CA GLY A 44 0.29 -32.92 0.58
C GLY A 44 0.83 -31.50 0.39
N LEU A 45 2.00 -31.17 0.95
CA LEU A 45 2.66 -29.88 0.78
C LEU A 45 3.02 -29.63 -0.69
N LEU A 46 3.64 -30.60 -1.35
CA LEU A 46 4.00 -30.52 -2.77
C LEU A 46 2.78 -30.41 -3.66
N GLY A 47 1.72 -31.19 -3.40
CA GLY A 47 0.48 -31.15 -4.15
C GLY A 47 -0.25 -29.83 -4.00
N THR A 48 -0.31 -29.26 -2.80
CA THR A 48 -0.91 -27.92 -2.59
C THR A 48 -0.06 -26.82 -3.22
N GLY A 49 1.26 -26.94 -3.16
CA GLY A 49 2.19 -26.02 -3.82
C GLY A 49 2.01 -26.02 -5.34
N LEU A 50 1.93 -27.21 -5.95
CA LEU A 50 1.72 -27.36 -7.38
C LEU A 50 0.34 -26.81 -7.81
N LEU A 51 -0.72 -27.09 -7.06
CA LEU A 51 -2.05 -26.53 -7.30
C LEU A 51 -2.06 -25.01 -7.21
N THR A 52 -1.36 -24.45 -6.22
CA THR A 52 -1.21 -23.00 -6.08
C THR A 52 -0.47 -22.41 -7.27
N ALA A 53 0.66 -23.00 -7.67
CA ALA A 53 1.41 -22.56 -8.84
C ALA A 53 0.59 -22.63 -10.12
N ALA A 54 -0.12 -23.73 -10.35
CA ALA A 54 -1.01 -23.88 -11.50
C ALA A 54 -2.15 -22.84 -11.49
N ALA A 55 -2.75 -22.57 -10.32
CA ALA A 55 -3.77 -21.54 -10.19
C ALA A 55 -3.24 -20.14 -10.52
N LEU A 56 -2.03 -19.81 -10.08
CA LEU A 56 -1.38 -18.52 -10.38
C LEU A 56 -1.03 -18.39 -11.87
N VAL A 57 -0.51 -19.46 -12.49
CA VAL A 57 -0.20 -19.49 -13.93
C VAL A 57 -1.42 -19.21 -14.80
N ILE A 58 -2.61 -19.56 -14.33
CA ILE A 58 -3.88 -19.25 -15.03
C ILE A 58 -4.43 -17.89 -14.60
N ALA A 59 -4.38 -17.57 -13.30
CA ALA A 59 -4.99 -16.35 -12.76
C ALA A 59 -4.26 -15.07 -13.22
N VAL A 60 -2.92 -15.10 -13.36
CA VAL A 60 -2.14 -13.93 -13.82
C VAL A 60 -2.51 -13.51 -15.23
N PRO A 61 -2.47 -14.37 -16.26
CA PRO A 61 -2.92 -13.99 -17.59
C PRO A 61 -4.39 -13.59 -17.65
N ALA A 62 -5.26 -14.25 -16.87
CA ALA A 62 -6.67 -13.88 -16.79
C ALA A 62 -6.85 -12.48 -16.22
N ALA A 63 -6.14 -12.13 -15.15
CA ALA A 63 -6.19 -10.79 -14.56
C ALA A 63 -5.72 -9.71 -15.56
N LEU A 64 -4.65 -9.98 -16.31
CA LEU A 64 -4.16 -9.06 -17.34
C LEU A 64 -5.17 -8.92 -18.49
N TYR A 65 -5.78 -10.02 -18.92
CA TYR A 65 -6.76 -10.03 -20.00
C TYR A 65 -8.05 -9.26 -19.67
N PHE A 66 -8.56 -9.40 -18.43
CA PHE A 66 -9.80 -8.73 -18.02
C PHE A 66 -9.57 -7.29 -17.52
N SER A 67 -8.34 -6.89 -17.22
CA SER A 67 -8.04 -5.54 -16.69
C SER A 67 -8.56 -4.40 -17.59
N PRO A 68 -8.38 -4.40 -18.92
CA PRO A 68 -8.93 -3.34 -19.78
C PRO A 68 -10.47 -3.28 -19.78
N ALA A 69 -11.14 -4.43 -19.70
CA ALA A 69 -12.61 -4.46 -19.64
C ALA A 69 -13.16 -3.85 -18.34
N VAL A 70 -12.50 -4.12 -17.20
CA VAL A 70 -12.84 -3.50 -15.91
C VAL A 70 -12.56 -2.01 -15.94
N GLN A 71 -11.47 -1.57 -16.56
CA GLN A 71 -11.17 -0.15 -16.75
C GLN A 71 -12.25 0.56 -17.56
N ALA A 72 -12.62 0.00 -18.72
CA ALA A 72 -13.64 0.56 -19.59
C ALA A 72 -15.02 0.63 -18.90
N TRP A 73 -15.36 -0.40 -18.11
CA TRP A 73 -16.56 -0.37 -17.28
C TRP A 73 -16.49 0.74 -16.23
N ALA A 74 -15.39 0.87 -15.49
CA ALA A 74 -15.23 1.89 -14.47
C ALA A 74 -15.31 3.31 -15.07
N ALA A 75 -14.68 3.54 -16.23
CA ALA A 75 -14.75 4.81 -16.97
C ALA A 75 -16.16 5.16 -17.48
N SER A 76 -17.04 4.17 -17.61
CA SER A 76 -18.45 4.41 -18.01
C SER A 76 -19.35 4.85 -16.86
N VAL A 77 -18.88 4.77 -15.62
CA VAL A 77 -19.64 5.16 -14.43
C VAL A 77 -19.51 6.66 -14.20
N VAL A 78 -20.58 7.38 -14.40
CA VAL A 78 -20.62 8.82 -14.22
C VAL A 78 -20.93 9.16 -12.77
N LEU A 79 -20.19 10.12 -12.21
CA LEU A 79 -20.45 10.68 -10.88
C LEU A 79 -21.76 11.48 -10.94
N PRO A 80 -22.72 11.28 -10.03
CA PRO A 80 -23.94 12.06 -10.02
C PRO A 80 -23.69 13.47 -9.46
N ASP A 81 -24.41 14.47 -10.00
CA ASP A 81 -24.35 15.88 -9.56
C ASP A 81 -25.13 16.12 -8.24
N SER A 82 -25.22 15.11 -7.38
CA SER A 82 -25.96 15.19 -6.12
C SER A 82 -25.07 14.77 -4.95
N ARG A 83 -25.37 15.33 -3.77
CA ARG A 83 -24.62 15.00 -2.55
C ARG A 83 -24.58 13.52 -2.28
N LEU A 84 -23.37 12.97 -2.22
CA LEU A 84 -23.12 11.56 -2.03
C LEU A 84 -23.24 11.15 -0.56
N SER A 85 -24.00 10.09 -0.28
CA SER A 85 -23.95 9.42 1.02
C SER A 85 -22.61 8.70 1.24
N GLY A 86 -22.24 8.39 2.49
CA GLY A 86 -20.96 7.75 2.78
C GLY A 86 -20.73 6.43 2.01
N TRP A 87 -21.79 5.64 1.77
CA TRP A 87 -21.69 4.43 0.94
C TRP A 87 -21.49 4.73 -0.55
N GLN A 88 -22.09 5.78 -1.06
CA GLN A 88 -21.90 6.24 -2.45
C GLN A 88 -20.48 6.79 -2.63
N GLN A 89 -19.97 7.58 -1.68
CA GLN A 89 -18.58 8.05 -1.69
C GLN A 89 -17.60 6.87 -1.76
N LEU A 90 -17.80 5.84 -0.92
CA LEU A 90 -16.98 4.63 -0.96
C LEU A 90 -17.07 3.91 -2.32
N TYR A 91 -18.28 3.75 -2.85
CA TYR A 91 -18.51 3.11 -4.15
C TYR A 91 -17.83 3.87 -5.28
N TYR A 92 -18.07 5.18 -5.42
CA TYR A 92 -17.49 5.98 -6.49
C TYR A 92 -15.97 6.12 -6.35
N THR A 93 -15.44 6.21 -5.13
CA THR A 93 -13.99 6.14 -4.89
C THR A 93 -13.42 4.81 -5.37
N ALA A 94 -14.04 3.68 -5.03
CA ALA A 94 -13.59 2.36 -5.48
C ALA A 94 -13.63 2.24 -7.01
N VAL A 95 -14.68 2.76 -7.65
CA VAL A 95 -14.79 2.77 -9.12
C VAL A 95 -13.72 3.66 -9.75
N SER A 96 -13.49 4.86 -9.24
CA SER A 96 -12.44 5.77 -9.73
C SER A 96 -11.05 5.17 -9.55
N VAL A 97 -10.79 4.49 -8.43
CA VAL A 97 -9.53 3.75 -8.22
C VAL A 97 -9.39 2.61 -9.24
N LEU A 98 -10.46 1.87 -9.52
CA LEU A 98 -10.44 0.81 -10.53
C LEU A 98 -10.25 1.37 -11.96
N GLU A 99 -10.70 2.57 -12.25
CA GLU A 99 -10.46 3.25 -13.52
C GLU A 99 -8.99 3.64 -13.68
N GLY A 100 -8.39 4.29 -12.69
CA GLY A 100 -7.04 4.87 -12.78
C GLY A 100 -5.93 3.88 -12.45
N SER A 101 -6.11 3.05 -11.41
CA SER A 101 -5.06 2.20 -10.88
C SER A 101 -4.95 0.86 -11.60
N THR A 102 -3.88 0.69 -12.39
CA THR A 102 -3.58 -0.61 -13.01
C THR A 102 -3.18 -1.65 -11.99
N LEU A 103 -2.46 -1.25 -10.94
CA LEU A 103 -2.00 -2.17 -9.89
C LEU A 103 -3.17 -2.71 -9.08
N VAL A 104 -4.09 -1.84 -8.64
CA VAL A 104 -5.27 -2.26 -7.87
C VAL A 104 -6.18 -3.17 -8.69
N ARG A 105 -6.43 -2.83 -9.96
CA ARG A 105 -7.20 -3.71 -10.87
C ARG A 105 -6.55 -5.08 -10.99
N PHE A 106 -5.25 -5.11 -11.26
CA PHE A 106 -4.51 -6.37 -11.39
C PHE A 106 -4.58 -7.19 -10.10
N CYS A 107 -4.29 -6.59 -8.94
CA CYS A 107 -4.33 -7.29 -7.66
C CYS A 107 -5.73 -7.82 -7.31
N LEU A 108 -6.77 -7.02 -7.54
CA LEU A 108 -8.15 -7.43 -7.31
C LEU A 108 -8.56 -8.61 -8.21
N LEU A 109 -8.29 -8.50 -9.52
CA LEU A 109 -8.60 -9.54 -10.49
C LEU A 109 -7.80 -10.82 -10.24
N LEU A 110 -6.53 -10.68 -9.84
CA LEU A 110 -5.68 -11.81 -9.45
C LEU A 110 -6.24 -12.51 -8.21
N LEU A 111 -6.64 -11.75 -7.19
CA LEU A 111 -7.23 -12.30 -5.97
C LEU A 111 -8.53 -13.05 -6.27
N ILE A 112 -9.42 -12.47 -7.05
CA ILE A 112 -10.69 -13.09 -7.47
C ILE A 112 -10.40 -14.33 -8.32
N GLY A 113 -9.58 -14.19 -9.34
CA GLY A 113 -9.22 -15.29 -10.25
C GLY A 113 -8.58 -16.45 -9.50
N TYR A 114 -7.60 -16.18 -8.64
CA TYR A 114 -6.98 -17.21 -7.79
C TYR A 114 -7.97 -17.89 -6.86
N SER A 115 -8.85 -17.11 -6.22
CA SER A 115 -9.85 -17.63 -5.28
C SER A 115 -10.89 -18.54 -5.95
N LEU A 116 -11.16 -18.33 -7.24
CA LEU A 116 -12.05 -19.17 -8.03
C LEU A 116 -11.34 -20.37 -8.67
N ILE A 117 -10.18 -20.15 -9.27
CA ILE A 117 -9.45 -21.16 -10.03
C ILE A 117 -8.88 -22.25 -9.12
N ARG A 118 -8.30 -21.87 -7.98
CA ARG A 118 -7.67 -22.84 -7.06
C ARG A 118 -8.62 -23.93 -6.56
N PRO A 119 -9.84 -23.63 -6.04
CA PRO A 119 -10.77 -24.67 -5.64
C PRO A 119 -11.32 -25.45 -6.84
N LEU A 120 -11.54 -24.83 -8.01
CA LEU A 120 -11.94 -25.53 -9.22
C LEU A 120 -10.92 -26.57 -9.66
N LEU A 121 -9.62 -26.20 -9.67
CA LEU A 121 -8.54 -27.15 -9.93
C LEU A 121 -8.51 -28.26 -8.86
N GLY A 122 -8.74 -27.92 -7.59
CA GLY A 122 -8.85 -28.89 -6.51
C GLY A 122 -9.99 -29.89 -6.73
N LEU A 123 -11.16 -29.43 -7.16
CA LEU A 123 -12.29 -30.27 -7.53
C LEU A 123 -11.96 -31.15 -8.76
N LEU A 124 -11.35 -30.58 -9.79
CA LEU A 124 -10.94 -31.33 -10.99
C LEU A 124 -9.96 -32.46 -10.61
N PHE A 125 -9.02 -32.20 -9.70
CA PHE A 125 -8.08 -33.21 -9.19
C PHE A 125 -8.80 -34.36 -8.41
N LEU A 126 -9.97 -34.10 -7.83
CA LEU A 126 -10.79 -35.13 -7.18
C LEU A 126 -11.41 -36.13 -8.18
N PHE A 127 -11.67 -35.69 -9.41
CA PHE A 127 -12.23 -36.52 -10.48
C PHE A 127 -11.17 -37.25 -11.29
N LEU A 128 -9.90 -36.89 -11.21
CA LEU A 128 -8.82 -37.64 -11.84
C LEU A 128 -8.60 -38.97 -11.13
N PRO A 129 -8.50 -40.10 -11.87
CA PRO A 129 -8.34 -41.43 -11.28
C PRO A 129 -7.00 -41.63 -10.55
N PHE A 130 -6.07 -40.66 -10.65
CA PHE A 130 -4.84 -40.60 -9.89
C PHE A 130 -5.13 -40.08 -8.46
N ARG A 131 -5.92 -40.84 -7.70
CA ARG A 131 -5.96 -40.69 -6.26
C ARG A 131 -4.58 -41.13 -5.72
N LEU A 132 -3.66 -40.18 -5.57
CA LEU A 132 -2.66 -40.16 -4.50
C LEU A 132 -3.43 -39.96 -3.17
N SER A 133 -4.56 -40.59 -3.09
CA SER A 133 -5.38 -40.64 -1.92
C SER A 133 -4.61 -41.49 -0.92
N GLY A 134 -3.93 -40.83 -0.03
CA GLY A 134 -3.73 -41.43 1.27
C GLY A 134 -5.13 -41.82 1.77
N ARG A 135 -5.53 -43.06 1.45
CA ARG A 135 -6.68 -43.72 2.07
C ARG A 135 -6.64 -43.31 3.52
N LYS A 136 -7.68 -42.68 4.02
CA LYS A 136 -7.88 -42.53 5.47
C LYS A 136 -7.92 -43.94 6.02
N GLU A 137 -6.74 -44.52 6.22
CA GLU A 137 -6.64 -45.71 7.03
C GLU A 137 -7.10 -45.27 8.41
N ARG A 138 -8.24 -45.84 8.81
CA ARG A 138 -8.65 -45.80 10.21
C ARG A 138 -7.43 -46.09 11.06
N PRO A 139 -7.26 -45.41 12.20
CA PRO A 139 -6.10 -45.60 13.07
C PRO A 139 -6.12 -47.05 13.55
N ARG A 140 -5.43 -47.91 12.84
CA ARG A 140 -5.05 -49.22 13.36
C ARG A 140 -3.94 -48.88 14.32
N ASP A 141 -4.06 -49.28 15.59
CA ASP A 141 -3.03 -49.16 16.63
C ASP A 141 -1.78 -50.01 16.27
N ARG A 142 -1.12 -49.61 15.20
CA ARG A 142 0.18 -50.17 14.82
C ARG A 142 1.22 -49.42 15.64
N LYS A 143 1.85 -50.09 16.63
CA LYS A 143 3.03 -49.59 17.32
C LYS A 143 4.00 -49.09 16.25
N ILE A 144 4.33 -47.81 16.27
CA ILE A 144 5.27 -47.20 15.33
C ILE A 144 6.63 -47.81 15.64
N THR A 145 7.22 -48.53 14.68
CA THR A 145 8.55 -49.15 14.84
C THR A 145 9.64 -48.10 14.90
N GLN A 146 10.78 -48.40 15.51
CA GLN A 146 11.94 -47.48 15.56
C GLN A 146 12.41 -47.06 14.16
N ILE A 147 12.40 -47.98 13.20
CA ILE A 147 12.72 -47.71 11.78
C ILE A 147 11.73 -46.69 11.19
N SER A 148 10.43 -46.82 11.46
CA SER A 148 9.44 -45.87 11.00
C SER A 148 9.60 -44.47 11.61
N ARG A 149 10.07 -44.38 12.86
CA ARG A 149 10.39 -43.10 13.52
C ARG A 149 11.61 -42.42 12.87
N LEU A 150 12.70 -43.17 12.66
CA LEU A 150 13.88 -42.64 12.01
C LEU A 150 13.61 -42.16 10.58
N SER A 151 12.92 -42.98 9.79
CA SER A 151 12.54 -42.62 8.44
C SER A 151 11.57 -41.44 8.44
N GLY A 152 10.66 -41.35 9.43
CA GLY A 152 9.78 -40.22 9.64
C GLY A 152 10.52 -38.93 9.98
N ALA A 153 11.59 -39.02 10.79
CA ALA A 153 12.44 -37.87 11.08
C ALA A 153 13.19 -37.36 9.84
N ALA A 154 13.68 -38.26 8.98
CA ALA A 154 14.31 -37.89 7.71
C ALA A 154 13.35 -37.14 6.78
N VAL A 155 12.11 -37.63 6.65
CA VAL A 155 11.05 -36.89 5.90
C VAL A 155 10.74 -35.58 6.59
N GLY A 156 10.66 -35.56 7.93
CA GLY A 156 10.46 -34.33 8.71
C GLY A 156 11.55 -33.30 8.48
N PHE A 157 12.82 -33.75 8.34
CA PHE A 157 13.95 -32.87 7.97
C PHE A 157 13.73 -32.24 6.57
N ALA A 158 13.38 -33.06 5.57
CA ALA A 158 13.10 -32.53 4.24
C ALA A 158 11.95 -31.52 4.25
N VAL A 159 10.85 -31.78 4.99
CA VAL A 159 9.74 -30.82 5.18
C VAL A 159 10.23 -29.56 5.89
N GLY A 160 11.09 -29.71 6.90
CA GLY A 160 11.69 -28.62 7.63
C GLY A 160 12.55 -27.70 6.75
N LEU A 161 13.34 -28.28 5.84
CA LEU A 161 14.10 -27.52 4.85
C LEU A 161 13.18 -26.72 3.92
N VAL A 162 12.11 -27.33 3.38
CA VAL A 162 11.15 -26.63 2.53
C VAL A 162 10.49 -25.47 3.28
N ARG A 163 10.07 -25.69 4.53
CA ARG A 163 9.49 -24.62 5.36
C ARG A 163 10.48 -23.52 5.68
N GLY A 164 11.72 -23.88 6.01
CA GLY A 164 12.83 -22.96 6.24
C GLY A 164 13.11 -22.10 5.01
N LEU A 165 13.20 -22.71 3.83
CA LEU A 165 13.39 -22.01 2.57
C LEU A 165 12.21 -21.07 2.24
N LEU A 166 10.98 -21.47 2.51
CA LEU A 166 9.82 -20.58 2.35
C LEU A 166 9.92 -19.35 3.28
N LEU A 167 10.36 -19.56 4.52
CA LEU A 167 10.58 -18.44 5.44
C LEU A 167 11.73 -17.54 4.98
N VAL A 168 12.85 -18.12 4.54
CA VAL A 168 13.96 -17.35 3.93
C VAL A 168 13.49 -16.57 2.72
N PHE A 169 12.61 -17.13 1.88
CA PHE A 169 12.04 -16.43 0.73
C PHE A 169 11.21 -15.21 1.14
N VAL A 170 10.34 -15.36 2.15
CA VAL A 170 9.56 -14.23 2.66
C VAL A 170 10.46 -13.13 3.22
N LEU A 171 11.49 -13.51 3.98
CA LEU A 171 12.49 -12.56 4.49
C LEU A 171 13.29 -11.91 3.36
N TYR A 172 13.66 -12.67 2.32
CA TYR A 172 14.37 -12.17 1.14
C TYR A 172 13.57 -11.09 0.40
N LEU A 173 12.26 -11.31 0.23
CA LEU A 173 11.37 -10.29 -0.32
C LEU A 173 11.29 -9.06 0.60
N GLY A 174 11.14 -9.27 1.93
CA GLY A 174 11.06 -8.17 2.90
C GLY A 174 12.33 -7.29 2.93
N VAL A 175 13.50 -7.92 2.90
CA VAL A 175 14.81 -7.23 2.81
C VAL A 175 14.93 -6.47 1.50
N GLY A 176 14.51 -7.08 0.38
CA GLY A 176 14.56 -6.42 -0.93
C GLY A 176 13.61 -5.23 -1.06
N LEU A 177 12.47 -5.23 -0.37
CA LEU A 177 11.52 -4.12 -0.37
C LEU A 177 12.05 -2.89 0.40
N ASN A 178 12.80 -3.08 1.48
CA ASN A 178 13.36 -2.00 2.28
C ASN A 178 14.78 -2.32 2.77
N PRO A 179 15.78 -2.28 1.88
CA PRO A 179 17.15 -2.75 2.17
C PRO A 179 17.84 -1.93 3.26
N ASP A 180 17.55 -0.63 3.38
CA ASP A 180 18.23 0.28 4.30
C ASP A 180 17.66 0.23 5.73
N SER A 181 16.58 -0.54 5.97
CA SER A 181 15.97 -0.63 7.28
C SER A 181 16.85 -1.36 8.31
N SER A 182 16.68 -1.01 9.59
CA SER A 182 17.33 -1.70 10.68
C SER A 182 16.96 -3.20 10.74
N PHE A 183 15.71 -3.51 10.33
CA PHE A 183 15.25 -4.90 10.23
C PHE A 183 16.01 -5.67 9.14
N SER A 184 16.16 -5.09 7.95
CA SER A 184 16.87 -5.73 6.84
C SER A 184 18.34 -6.03 7.20
N ARG A 185 19.04 -5.05 7.79
CA ARG A 185 20.41 -5.24 8.31
C ARG A 185 20.49 -6.35 9.35
N TYR A 186 19.49 -6.43 10.24
CA TYR A 186 19.42 -7.49 11.24
C TYR A 186 19.18 -8.88 10.62
N VAL A 187 18.30 -8.99 9.62
CA VAL A 187 18.05 -10.25 8.88
C VAL A 187 19.31 -10.68 8.12
N GLU A 188 19.97 -9.77 7.43
CA GLU A 188 21.21 -10.03 6.67
C GLU A 188 22.39 -10.45 7.56
N SER A 189 22.43 -10.02 8.82
CA SER A 189 23.43 -10.48 9.79
C SER A 189 23.27 -11.94 10.22
N SER A 190 22.15 -12.61 9.82
CA SER A 190 21.93 -14.04 10.08
C SER A 190 22.74 -14.91 9.11
N PRO A 191 23.72 -15.71 9.57
CA PRO A 191 24.52 -16.57 8.68
C PRO A 191 23.69 -17.61 7.94
N ILE A 192 22.64 -18.17 8.58
CA ILE A 192 21.77 -19.18 7.95
C ILE A 192 20.92 -18.51 6.86
N TYR A 193 20.40 -17.31 7.12
CA TYR A 193 19.66 -16.57 6.11
C TYR A 193 20.54 -16.21 4.92
N SER A 194 21.70 -15.55 5.15
CA SER A 194 22.55 -15.05 4.07
C SER A 194 23.09 -16.18 3.18
N GLN A 195 23.53 -17.30 3.77
CA GLN A 195 23.97 -18.49 3.02
C GLN A 195 22.82 -19.13 2.22
N SER A 196 21.62 -19.23 2.82
CA SER A 196 20.45 -19.81 2.13
C SER A 196 19.95 -18.90 1.00
N ALA A 197 19.94 -17.59 1.21
CA ALA A 197 19.57 -16.61 0.21
C ALA A 197 20.54 -16.63 -0.98
N ALA A 198 21.85 -16.61 -0.71
CA ALA A 198 22.89 -16.66 -1.73
C ALA A 198 22.88 -17.99 -2.53
N ALA A 199 22.65 -19.11 -1.85
CA ALA A 199 22.68 -20.43 -2.51
C ALA A 199 21.43 -20.72 -3.36
N VAL A 200 20.25 -20.23 -2.98
CA VAL A 200 18.97 -20.63 -3.59
C VAL A 200 18.31 -19.50 -4.36
N PHE A 201 18.24 -18.29 -3.78
CA PHE A 201 17.43 -17.20 -4.36
C PHE A 201 18.24 -16.27 -5.26
N GLU A 202 19.48 -15.96 -4.94
CA GLU A 202 20.30 -15.11 -5.82
C GLU A 202 20.54 -15.71 -7.21
N PRO A 203 20.81 -17.02 -7.37
CA PRO A 203 20.95 -17.62 -8.71
C PRO A 203 19.65 -17.61 -9.52
N ILE A 204 18.48 -17.67 -8.86
CA ILE A 204 17.17 -17.76 -9.50
C ILE A 204 16.60 -16.37 -9.78
N ALA A 205 16.65 -15.47 -8.78
CA ALA A 205 16.08 -14.13 -8.85
C ALA A 205 17.00 -13.14 -9.57
N GLY A 206 18.31 -13.39 -9.51
CA GLY A 206 19.33 -12.51 -10.07
C GLY A 206 19.37 -11.13 -9.40
N GLU A 207 20.38 -10.35 -9.73
CA GLU A 207 20.53 -8.95 -9.32
C GLU A 207 19.35 -8.09 -9.77
N ASN A 208 18.70 -8.48 -10.89
CA ASN A 208 17.57 -7.79 -11.49
C ASN A 208 16.31 -7.76 -10.59
N VAL A 209 16.03 -8.79 -9.80
CA VAL A 209 14.84 -8.79 -8.92
C VAL A 209 15.12 -7.96 -7.68
N ARG A 210 16.29 -8.13 -7.05
CA ARG A 210 16.66 -7.37 -5.86
C ARG A 210 16.73 -5.86 -6.11
N SER A 211 17.27 -5.44 -7.26
CA SER A 211 17.34 -4.02 -7.65
C SER A 211 15.99 -3.40 -8.01
N ARG A 212 14.98 -4.22 -8.40
CA ARG A 212 13.64 -3.73 -8.76
C ARG A 212 12.65 -3.68 -7.58
N LEU A 213 12.91 -4.38 -6.49
CA LEU A 213 12.02 -4.38 -5.31
C LEU A 213 11.85 -2.99 -4.67
N PRO A 214 12.91 -2.14 -4.52
CA PRO A 214 12.73 -0.77 -4.04
C PRO A 214 11.92 0.11 -5.00
N VAL A 215 11.99 -0.15 -6.32
CA VAL A 215 11.14 0.53 -7.32
C VAL A 215 9.68 0.16 -7.12
N LEU A 216 9.40 -1.11 -6.80
CA LEU A 216 8.04 -1.57 -6.48
C LEU A 216 7.49 -0.86 -5.24
N THR A 217 8.30 -0.68 -4.20
CA THR A 217 7.88 0.05 -2.98
C THR A 217 7.50 1.49 -3.31
N LYS A 218 8.30 2.17 -4.14
CA LYS A 218 7.98 3.53 -4.60
C LYS A 218 6.72 3.56 -5.46
N ALA A 219 6.55 2.58 -6.36
CA ALA A 219 5.35 2.47 -7.19
C ALA A 219 4.09 2.22 -6.33
N VAL A 220 4.17 1.40 -5.28
CA VAL A 220 3.06 1.18 -4.35
C VAL A 220 2.75 2.45 -3.55
N ALA A 221 3.77 3.20 -3.12
CA ALA A 221 3.58 4.47 -2.43
C ALA A 221 2.90 5.52 -3.34
N ALA A 222 3.35 5.65 -4.59
CA ALA A 222 2.72 6.52 -5.58
C ALA A 222 1.27 6.12 -5.85
N GLU A 223 0.98 4.82 -5.93
CA GLU A 223 -0.37 4.29 -6.10
C GLU A 223 -1.28 4.61 -4.90
N MET A 224 -0.73 4.56 -3.68
CA MET A 224 -1.47 4.94 -2.47
C MET A 224 -1.84 6.42 -2.49
N ASN A 225 -0.94 7.29 -2.91
CA ASN A 225 -1.21 8.71 -3.07
C ASN A 225 -2.29 8.95 -4.13
N ASP A 226 -2.24 8.24 -5.26
CA ASP A 226 -3.28 8.33 -6.30
C ASP A 226 -4.66 7.88 -5.80
N ILE A 227 -4.72 6.85 -4.95
CA ILE A 227 -5.96 6.42 -4.29
C ILE A 227 -6.52 7.52 -3.38
N LEU A 228 -5.67 8.19 -2.60
CA LEU A 228 -6.07 9.30 -1.73
C LEU A 228 -6.57 10.49 -2.55
N ARG A 229 -5.88 10.85 -3.63
CA ARG A 229 -6.32 11.88 -4.57
C ARG A 229 -7.72 11.61 -5.09
N ARG A 230 -7.97 10.41 -5.60
CA ARG A 230 -9.29 10.02 -6.15
C ARG A 230 -10.38 10.04 -5.10
N LYS A 231 -10.06 9.68 -3.87
CA LYS A 231 -10.98 9.82 -2.74
C LYS A 231 -11.39 11.28 -2.55
N TYR A 232 -10.45 12.22 -2.59
CA TYR A 232 -10.75 13.64 -2.44
C TYR A 232 -11.48 14.21 -3.66
N GLU A 233 -11.13 13.81 -4.87
CA GLU A 233 -11.87 14.18 -6.08
C GLU A 233 -13.36 13.80 -5.98
N VAL A 234 -13.65 12.60 -5.47
CA VAL A 234 -15.03 12.12 -5.28
C VAL A 234 -15.75 12.86 -4.14
N ILE A 235 -15.08 13.09 -3.00
CA ILE A 235 -15.67 13.75 -1.84
C ILE A 235 -15.94 15.23 -2.14
N ASP A 236 -15.02 15.90 -2.82
CA ASP A 236 -15.06 17.33 -3.11
C ASP A 236 -15.75 17.67 -4.45
N HIS A 237 -16.34 16.65 -5.11
CA HIS A 237 -17.06 16.84 -6.36
C HIS A 237 -18.34 17.65 -6.18
N ASP A 238 -19.08 17.38 -5.11
CA ASP A 238 -20.31 18.09 -4.77
C ASP A 238 -20.00 19.37 -3.99
N ILE A 239 -20.05 20.50 -4.69
CA ILE A 239 -19.80 21.81 -4.09
C ILE A 239 -21.09 22.24 -3.37
N SER A 240 -20.98 22.49 -2.06
CA SER A 240 -22.11 23.03 -1.29
C SER A 240 -22.55 24.39 -1.83
N PRO A 241 -23.88 24.65 -1.97
CA PRO A 241 -24.41 25.95 -2.37
C PRO A 241 -23.85 27.11 -1.54
N ASP A 242 -23.61 26.90 -0.24
CA ASP A 242 -23.06 27.96 0.65
C ASP A 242 -21.63 28.35 0.24
N ILE A 243 -20.82 27.36 -0.21
CA ILE A 243 -19.47 27.62 -0.69
C ILE A 243 -19.51 28.28 -2.07
N GLU A 244 -20.40 27.83 -2.95
CA GLU A 244 -20.56 28.38 -4.30
C GLU A 244 -21.02 29.84 -4.26
N GLU A 245 -22.03 30.17 -3.44
CA GLU A 245 -22.52 31.51 -3.22
C GLU A 245 -21.43 32.43 -2.66
N ALA A 246 -20.71 31.96 -1.60
CA ALA A 246 -19.63 32.73 -1.03
C ALA A 246 -18.47 32.96 -2.03
N ALA A 247 -18.13 31.99 -2.84
CA ALA A 247 -17.10 32.13 -3.86
C ALA A 247 -17.53 33.11 -4.98
N ALA A 248 -18.80 33.08 -5.37
CA ALA A 248 -19.37 34.01 -6.31
C ALA A 248 -19.41 35.47 -5.78
N ASP A 249 -19.75 35.65 -4.50
CA ASP A 249 -19.71 36.97 -3.85
C ASP A 249 -18.30 37.55 -3.77
N ILE A 250 -17.29 36.70 -3.55
CA ILE A 250 -15.90 37.13 -3.43
C ILE A 250 -15.25 37.41 -4.78
N ALA A 251 -15.43 36.53 -5.76
CA ALA A 251 -14.65 36.51 -6.98
C ALA A 251 -15.51 36.58 -8.28
N GLY A 252 -16.83 36.46 -8.19
CA GLY A 252 -17.69 36.34 -9.36
C GLY A 252 -17.73 37.59 -10.24
N GLN A 253 -17.42 38.78 -9.72
CA GLN A 253 -17.37 40.04 -10.48
C GLN A 253 -16.04 40.24 -11.22
N ALA A 254 -14.98 39.57 -10.82
CA ALA A 254 -13.69 39.60 -11.52
C ALA A 254 -13.81 38.82 -12.84
N SER A 255 -13.31 39.38 -13.92
CA SER A 255 -13.30 38.72 -15.24
C SER A 255 -11.96 38.00 -15.50
N ASP A 256 -10.89 38.47 -14.87
CA ASP A 256 -9.54 37.87 -15.00
C ASP A 256 -9.40 36.66 -14.07
N PRO A 257 -9.00 35.51 -14.62
CA PRO A 257 -8.76 34.30 -13.79
C PRO A 257 -7.73 34.49 -12.67
N GLU A 258 -6.67 35.28 -12.90
CA GLU A 258 -5.66 35.56 -11.88
C GLU A 258 -6.22 36.42 -10.75
N GLU A 259 -7.01 37.42 -11.07
CA GLU A 259 -7.71 38.26 -10.09
C GLU A 259 -8.70 37.43 -9.26
N LYS A 260 -9.50 36.54 -9.88
CA LYS A 260 -10.38 35.62 -9.17
C LYS A 260 -9.57 34.76 -8.18
N ALA A 261 -8.48 34.18 -8.67
CA ALA A 261 -7.58 33.33 -7.85
C ALA A 261 -7.03 34.10 -6.66
N ARG A 262 -6.63 35.36 -6.87
CA ARG A 262 -6.09 36.23 -5.82
C ARG A 262 -7.15 36.59 -4.76
N LEU A 263 -8.35 36.95 -5.17
CA LEU A 263 -9.43 37.29 -4.25
C LEU A 263 -9.80 36.11 -3.34
N LEU A 264 -9.85 34.90 -3.88
CA LEU A 264 -10.10 33.69 -3.09
C LEU A 264 -8.94 33.37 -2.14
N TYR A 265 -7.69 33.55 -2.58
CA TYR A 265 -6.51 33.38 -1.74
C TYR A 265 -6.55 34.33 -0.54
N ASP A 266 -6.77 35.61 -0.76
CA ASP A 266 -6.83 36.63 0.28
C ASP A 266 -7.99 36.37 1.27
N TRP A 267 -9.13 35.94 0.77
CA TRP A 267 -10.28 35.62 1.61
C TRP A 267 -10.02 34.42 2.51
N ILE A 268 -9.51 33.31 1.95
CA ILE A 268 -9.24 32.08 2.72
C ILE A 268 -8.15 32.36 3.74
N GLY A 269 -7.03 32.97 3.34
CA GLY A 269 -5.91 33.29 4.22
C GLY A 269 -6.27 34.22 5.37
N SER A 270 -7.28 35.08 5.18
CA SER A 270 -7.75 36.00 6.23
C SER A 270 -8.89 35.45 7.09
N ARG A 271 -9.58 34.39 6.67
CA ARG A 271 -10.81 33.89 7.31
C ARG A 271 -10.69 32.54 7.97
N ILE A 272 -9.78 31.70 7.48
CA ILE A 272 -9.53 30.40 8.08
C ILE A 272 -8.38 30.51 9.06
N VAL A 273 -8.50 29.87 10.20
CA VAL A 273 -7.49 29.85 11.26
C VAL A 273 -6.85 28.46 11.31
N TYR A 274 -5.53 28.41 11.51
CA TYR A 274 -4.83 27.13 11.55
C TYR A 274 -5.22 26.34 12.80
N ASP A 275 -5.65 25.09 12.62
CA ASP A 275 -6.07 24.17 13.68
C ASP A 275 -4.87 23.42 14.26
N TYR A 276 -4.16 24.07 15.17
CA TYR A 276 -3.04 23.46 15.90
C TYR A 276 -3.47 22.22 16.69
N ALA A 277 -4.70 22.21 17.23
CA ALA A 277 -5.17 21.07 18.03
C ALA A 277 -5.32 19.81 17.17
N LYS A 278 -5.80 19.95 15.92
CA LYS A 278 -5.89 18.87 14.94
C LYS A 278 -4.49 18.39 14.53
N ALA A 279 -3.57 19.31 14.25
CA ALA A 279 -2.19 18.98 13.88
C ALA A 279 -1.46 18.22 15.02
N ASP A 280 -1.49 18.75 16.24
CA ASP A 280 -0.89 18.14 17.41
C ASP A 280 -1.47 16.76 17.72
N HIS A 281 -2.80 16.59 17.55
CA HIS A 281 -3.45 15.31 17.77
C HIS A 281 -2.96 14.26 16.79
N TYR A 282 -2.76 14.63 15.52
CA TYR A 282 -2.20 13.72 14.51
C TYR A 282 -0.74 13.38 14.81
N GLU A 283 0.10 14.37 15.15
CA GLU A 283 1.52 14.15 15.46
C GLU A 283 1.73 13.27 16.69
N GLN A 284 0.93 13.46 17.75
CA GLN A 284 1.08 12.71 18.99
C GLN A 284 0.46 11.32 18.95
N ASN A 285 -0.66 11.14 18.25
CA ASN A 285 -1.46 9.92 18.31
C ASN A 285 -1.50 9.15 16.97
N GLY A 286 -1.06 9.74 15.87
CA GLY A 286 -1.17 9.15 14.52
C GLY A 286 -2.62 9.05 14.03
N ILE A 287 -3.58 9.72 14.67
CA ILE A 287 -5.01 9.64 14.33
C ILE A 287 -5.38 10.86 13.50
N TRP A 288 -5.70 10.63 12.21
CA TRP A 288 -6.15 11.66 11.31
C TRP A 288 -7.65 11.93 11.47
N HIS A 289 -8.02 13.19 11.68
CA HIS A 289 -9.41 13.63 11.66
C HIS A 289 -9.76 14.19 10.28
N GLU A 290 -10.56 13.44 9.53
CA GLU A 290 -11.01 13.85 8.19
C GLU A 290 -11.97 15.04 8.31
N GLN A 291 -11.78 16.05 7.44
CA GLN A 291 -12.58 17.26 7.38
C GLN A 291 -12.93 17.57 5.92
N THR A 292 -14.18 17.89 5.64
CA THR A 292 -14.62 18.28 4.31
C THR A 292 -14.38 19.78 4.08
N PRO A 293 -14.36 20.26 2.82
CA PRO A 293 -14.35 21.70 2.54
C PRO A 293 -15.51 22.45 3.19
N LEU A 294 -16.70 21.83 3.30
CA LEU A 294 -17.86 22.41 3.97
C LEU A 294 -17.62 22.56 5.49
N ASP A 295 -17.00 21.57 6.12
CA ASP A 295 -16.65 21.65 7.54
C ASP A 295 -15.64 22.78 7.78
N THR A 296 -14.61 22.90 6.93
CA THR A 296 -13.61 23.97 7.00
C THR A 296 -14.25 25.34 6.78
N PHE A 297 -15.15 25.45 5.79
CA PHE A 297 -15.90 26.68 5.53
C PHE A 297 -16.79 27.08 6.71
N GLY A 298 -17.49 26.12 7.33
CA GLY A 298 -18.39 26.36 8.46
C GLY A 298 -17.67 26.68 9.78
N THR A 299 -16.62 25.89 10.11
CA THR A 299 -15.86 26.03 11.37
C THR A 299 -14.84 27.15 11.34
N ARG A 300 -14.38 27.56 10.16
CA ARG A 300 -13.24 28.48 9.96
C ARG A 300 -11.92 27.97 10.56
N LEU A 301 -11.81 26.65 10.75
CA LEU A 301 -10.62 25.99 11.28
C LEU A 301 -10.16 24.93 10.29
N GLY A 302 -8.85 24.75 10.15
CA GLY A 302 -8.29 23.68 9.32
C GLY A 302 -6.77 23.65 9.34
N VAL A 303 -6.18 22.54 8.89
CA VAL A 303 -4.74 22.43 8.61
C VAL A 303 -4.48 22.65 7.12
N CYS A 304 -3.22 22.61 6.69
CA CYS A 304 -2.82 22.96 5.32
C CYS A 304 -3.65 22.27 4.21
N ILE A 305 -3.94 20.98 4.34
CA ILE A 305 -4.74 20.24 3.35
C ILE A 305 -6.20 20.72 3.34
N ASP A 306 -6.78 21.13 4.47
CA ASP A 306 -8.13 21.63 4.57
C ASP A 306 -8.27 23.01 3.88
N TYR A 307 -7.26 23.89 4.05
CA TYR A 307 -7.15 25.16 3.31
C TYR A 307 -7.09 24.91 1.81
N ALA A 308 -6.20 24.02 1.38
CA ALA A 308 -5.96 23.74 -0.02
C ALA A 308 -7.21 23.12 -0.70
N ARG A 309 -7.92 22.22 -0.03
CA ARG A 309 -9.18 21.64 -0.53
C ARG A 309 -10.30 22.68 -0.61
N LEU A 310 -10.45 23.49 0.41
CA LEU A 310 -11.46 24.59 0.39
C LEU A 310 -11.17 25.57 -0.75
N TYR A 311 -9.91 25.97 -0.93
CA TYR A 311 -9.51 26.81 -2.05
C TYR A 311 -9.83 26.18 -3.40
N ALA A 312 -9.52 24.90 -3.57
CA ALA A 312 -9.78 24.18 -4.82
C ALA A 312 -11.28 24.14 -5.17
N VAL A 313 -12.13 23.87 -4.18
CA VAL A 313 -13.59 23.82 -4.35
C VAL A 313 -14.14 25.22 -4.70
N MET A 314 -13.73 26.26 -3.98
CA MET A 314 -14.14 27.65 -4.26
C MET A 314 -13.66 28.12 -5.63
N GLY A 315 -12.41 27.81 -6.00
CA GLY A 315 -11.85 28.17 -7.30
C GLY A 315 -12.58 27.47 -8.45
N ARG A 316 -12.83 26.17 -8.32
CA ARG A 316 -13.55 25.37 -9.33
C ARG A 316 -14.97 25.86 -9.53
N SER A 317 -15.67 26.28 -8.47
CA SER A 317 -17.02 26.88 -8.59
C SER A 317 -17.02 28.19 -9.40
N GLN A 318 -15.89 28.89 -9.45
CA GLN A 318 -15.73 30.13 -10.25
C GLN A 318 -15.08 29.89 -11.62
N GLY A 319 -15.00 28.60 -12.06
CA GLY A 319 -14.48 28.21 -13.37
C GLY A 319 -12.95 28.20 -13.46
N LEU A 320 -12.24 28.27 -12.35
CA LEU A 320 -10.78 28.17 -12.34
C LEU A 320 -10.35 26.70 -12.41
N GLN A 321 -9.28 26.42 -13.13
CA GLN A 321 -8.60 25.14 -13.05
C GLN A 321 -7.65 25.16 -11.86
N VAL A 322 -8.00 24.43 -10.80
CA VAL A 322 -7.24 24.39 -9.55
C VAL A 322 -6.87 22.96 -9.21
N ARG A 323 -5.65 22.74 -8.77
CA ARG A 323 -5.19 21.48 -8.22
C ARG A 323 -4.62 21.67 -6.82
N VAL A 324 -4.78 20.66 -5.98
CA VAL A 324 -4.14 20.56 -4.67
C VAL A 324 -2.79 19.90 -4.86
N VAL A 325 -1.77 20.46 -4.26
CA VAL A 325 -0.39 19.93 -4.30
C VAL A 325 -0.01 19.53 -2.90
N THR A 326 0.63 18.38 -2.77
CA THR A 326 1.23 17.91 -1.52
C THR A 326 2.74 17.79 -1.65
N GLY A 327 3.43 17.99 -0.55
CA GLY A 327 4.87 17.95 -0.52
C GLY A 327 5.40 18.36 0.85
N ARG A 328 6.48 19.13 0.86
CA ARG A 328 7.10 19.62 2.09
C ARG A 328 7.17 21.13 2.09
N GLY A 329 6.75 21.74 3.19
CA GLY A 329 6.91 23.15 3.49
C GLY A 329 8.06 23.38 4.47
N TYR A 330 8.78 24.47 4.31
CA TYR A 330 9.85 24.88 5.21
C TYR A 330 9.30 25.21 6.60
N ASP A 331 9.90 24.66 7.67
CA ASP A 331 9.43 24.78 9.05
C ASP A 331 9.92 26.05 9.77
N GLY A 332 10.74 26.88 9.11
CA GLY A 332 11.36 28.07 9.70
C GLY A 332 12.56 27.78 10.60
N GLN A 333 12.92 26.50 10.80
CA GLN A 333 14.03 26.09 11.71
C GLN A 333 15.12 25.32 10.97
N GLY A 334 15.09 25.31 9.65
CA GLY A 334 16.07 24.63 8.80
C GLY A 334 15.63 23.23 8.35
N GLY A 335 14.40 22.83 8.64
CA GLY A 335 13.77 21.58 8.22
C GLY A 335 12.58 21.77 7.28
N TYR A 336 12.01 20.65 6.87
CA TYR A 336 10.80 20.61 6.03
C TYR A 336 9.82 19.59 6.60
N GLY A 337 8.58 20.02 6.84
CA GLY A 337 7.46 19.19 7.27
C GLY A 337 6.48 18.88 6.14
N ALA A 338 5.60 17.88 6.33
CA ALA A 338 4.52 17.60 5.40
C ALA A 338 3.62 18.82 5.23
N HIS A 339 3.31 19.18 3.99
CA HIS A 339 2.56 20.38 3.66
C HIS A 339 1.69 20.20 2.42
N ALA A 340 0.66 21.06 2.29
CA ALA A 340 -0.22 21.09 1.14
C ALA A 340 -0.56 22.53 0.76
N TRP A 341 -0.64 22.80 -0.55
CA TRP A 341 -0.93 24.10 -1.15
C TRP A 341 -1.71 23.94 -2.44
N ASN A 342 -1.89 25.03 -3.19
CA ASN A 342 -2.57 24.98 -4.47
C ASN A 342 -1.70 25.45 -5.63
N GLU A 343 -2.02 24.97 -6.81
CA GLU A 343 -1.63 25.59 -8.07
C GLU A 343 -2.90 25.88 -8.87
N VAL A 344 -2.96 27.06 -9.48
CA VAL A 344 -4.04 27.50 -10.36
C VAL A 344 -3.51 27.76 -11.76
N TYR A 345 -4.19 27.26 -12.78
CA TYR A 345 -3.82 27.50 -14.17
C TYR A 345 -4.31 28.86 -14.62
N ILE A 346 -3.40 29.71 -15.11
CA ILE A 346 -3.71 31.03 -15.64
C ILE A 346 -3.58 30.99 -17.17
N PRO A 347 -4.69 31.00 -17.92
CA PRO A 347 -4.66 30.90 -19.39
C PRO A 347 -3.83 31.99 -20.07
N ALA A 348 -3.87 33.22 -19.57
CA ALA A 348 -3.10 34.35 -20.12
C ALA A 348 -1.57 34.16 -19.97
N ARG A 349 -1.13 33.31 -19.03
CA ARG A 349 0.29 32.98 -18.82
C ARG A 349 0.67 31.61 -19.37
N GLU A 350 -0.32 30.83 -19.80
CA GLU A 350 -0.17 29.41 -20.17
C GLU A 350 0.56 28.58 -19.09
N ALA A 351 0.39 28.93 -17.82
CA ALA A 351 1.16 28.38 -16.71
C ALA A 351 0.30 28.10 -15.46
N TRP A 352 0.76 27.11 -14.71
CA TRP A 352 0.30 26.85 -13.35
C TRP A 352 1.08 27.74 -12.39
N ILE A 353 0.39 28.60 -11.65
CA ILE A 353 1.00 29.44 -10.62
C ILE A 353 0.72 28.86 -9.23
N PRO A 354 1.74 28.79 -8.35
CA PRO A 354 1.56 28.28 -7.00
C PRO A 354 1.02 29.35 -6.06
N LEU A 355 0.28 28.90 -5.05
CA LEU A 355 -0.21 29.76 -3.95
C LEU A 355 -0.40 28.94 -2.68
N ASP A 356 -0.16 29.54 -1.53
CA ASP A 356 -0.39 28.91 -0.22
C ASP A 356 -1.20 29.82 0.71
N SER A 357 -2.51 29.56 0.78
CA SER A 357 -3.44 30.29 1.64
C SER A 357 -3.19 30.02 3.14
N THR A 358 -2.54 28.90 3.50
CA THR A 358 -2.21 28.57 4.89
C THR A 358 -1.21 29.56 5.47
N TRP A 359 -0.23 29.98 4.66
CA TRP A 359 0.83 30.90 5.06
C TRP A 359 0.52 32.37 4.76
N ALA A 360 -0.66 32.67 4.22
CA ALA A 360 -1.06 34.03 3.88
C ALA A 360 -1.01 35.02 5.05
N SER A 361 -1.13 34.54 6.28
CA SER A 361 -0.98 35.37 7.49
C SER A 361 0.46 35.76 7.78
N SER A 362 1.45 35.05 7.24
CA SER A 362 2.89 35.30 7.43
C SER A 362 3.53 36.11 6.29
N GLY A 363 2.85 36.24 5.18
CA GLY A 363 3.35 36.97 3.99
C GLY A 363 2.48 36.73 2.77
N ASP A 364 2.89 37.32 1.65
CA ASP A 364 2.23 37.09 0.35
C ASP A 364 2.84 35.83 -0.31
N TRP A 365 2.08 34.73 -0.28
CA TRP A 365 2.44 33.45 -0.87
C TRP A 365 1.64 33.16 -2.14
N PHE A 366 1.28 34.18 -2.87
CA PHE A 366 0.64 34.06 -4.17
C PHE A 366 1.65 34.33 -5.29
N ASN A 367 2.08 33.27 -5.98
CA ASN A 367 3.02 33.30 -7.10
C ASN A 367 4.37 34.02 -6.78
N THR A 368 4.90 33.82 -5.59
CA THR A 368 6.19 34.40 -5.20
C THR A 368 7.35 33.75 -5.94
N THR A 369 8.42 34.51 -6.18
CA THR A 369 9.60 34.03 -6.92
C THR A 369 10.40 32.95 -6.19
N ASP A 370 10.34 32.95 -4.89
CA ASP A 370 11.02 32.03 -3.97
C ASP A 370 10.13 30.88 -3.47
N PHE A 371 8.94 30.72 -4.07
CA PHE A 371 8.00 29.66 -3.66
C PHE A 371 8.65 28.28 -3.68
N GLY A 372 9.43 27.95 -4.69
CA GLY A 372 10.13 26.67 -4.81
C GLY A 372 11.26 26.46 -3.80
N GLU A 373 11.75 27.51 -3.13
CA GLU A 373 12.77 27.38 -2.08
C GLU A 373 12.14 26.92 -0.75
N THR A 374 10.87 27.26 -0.55
CA THR A 374 10.13 26.97 0.68
C THR A 374 9.15 25.79 0.54
N HIS A 375 8.80 25.43 -0.71
CA HIS A 375 7.84 24.37 -1.01
C HIS A 375 8.45 23.33 -1.96
N ILE A 376 8.72 22.15 -1.43
CA ILE A 376 9.21 20.99 -2.21
C ILE A 376 8.02 20.16 -2.64
N LYS A 377 7.67 20.22 -3.92
CA LYS A 377 6.55 19.47 -4.49
C LYS A 377 6.86 17.98 -4.56
N GLU A 378 5.97 17.14 -4.04
CA GLU A 378 6.07 15.68 -4.11
C GLU A 378 4.96 15.09 -4.99
N ASP A 379 3.70 15.57 -4.88
CA ASP A 379 2.56 15.04 -5.64
C ASP A 379 1.50 16.11 -5.93
N VAL A 380 0.53 15.77 -6.80
CA VAL A 380 -0.66 16.57 -7.13
C VAL A 380 -1.89 15.75 -6.82
N LEU A 381 -2.76 16.26 -5.93
CA LEU A 381 -4.06 15.68 -5.58
C LEU A 381 -5.17 16.20 -6.47
#